data_88337efc5e3c2026554cedb39097ce59
#
_entry.id   88337efc5e3c2026554cedb39097ce59
#
_cell.length_a   1.000
_cell.length_b   1.000
_cell.length_c   1.000
_cell.angle_alpha   90.00
_cell.angle_beta   90.00
_cell.angle_gamma   90.00
#
_symmetry.space_group_name_H-M   'P 1'
#
loop_
_entity.id
_entity.type
_entity.pdbx_description
1 polymer ?
#
loop_
_entity_poly.entity_id
_entity_poly.type
_entity_poly.pdbx_seq_one_letter_code
_entity_poly.pdbx_strand_id
1 'polypeptide(L)'
;MKERPFNSEQLIYLEELLSHQEKRLENKLSGFSVNDLDMQSVFRLERNRLKIAYKLLGLMSFIALVLAIVLISVLPLQKTEHHFVDFLNQDKHYAIIQRADKSISSNEALARSLIGAYVLNRESINRIDDKSRYELVRLQSSSKVWQRFEDLIKTQNSIYAQSHLEREVHIVNIAIYQQDNNPIASVSIAAKLMNENKLVYEKRYKIVLSYLFDTPDFDYASMPKNPTGFKITRYSITEIAPTNRGD
;
A
#
# COMPACT_ATOMS: atom_id res chain seq x y z
N MET A 1 88.14 -2.60 -28.99
CA MET A 1 87.66 -2.75 -30.37
C MET A 1 88.00 -1.43 -31.08
N LYS A 2 88.98 -1.48 -32.00
CA LYS A 2 89.36 -0.28 -32.76
C LYS A 2 88.35 -0.16 -33.94
N GLU A 3 87.58 0.92 -33.90
CA GLU A 3 86.69 1.28 -35.04
C GLU A 3 87.63 1.67 -36.20
N ARG A 4 87.41 1.01 -37.33
CA ARG A 4 88.10 1.36 -38.55
C ARG A 4 87.52 2.66 -39.11
N PRO A 5 88.40 3.62 -39.47
CA PRO A 5 87.91 4.86 -40.06
C PRO A 5 87.25 4.59 -41.39
N PHE A 6 86.13 5.23 -41.61
CA PHE A 6 85.40 5.16 -42.88
C PHE A 6 86.26 5.57 -44.05
N ASN A 7 86.19 4.78 -45.10
CA ASN A 7 86.90 5.06 -46.34
C ASN A 7 86.26 6.26 -47.02
N SER A 8 87.13 7.08 -47.70
CA SER A 8 86.67 8.32 -48.36
C SER A 8 85.47 8.11 -49.30
N GLU A 9 85.37 6.96 -49.98
CA GLU A 9 84.23 6.60 -50.81
C GLU A 9 82.89 6.39 -49.99
N GLN A 10 82.99 5.87 -48.79
CA GLN A 10 81.90 5.66 -47.90
C GLN A 10 81.37 6.97 -47.30
N LEU A 11 82.20 7.95 -47.10
CA LEU A 11 81.86 9.29 -46.67
C LEU A 11 81.11 10.06 -47.75
N ILE A 12 81.58 9.98 -49.00
CA ILE A 12 80.89 10.61 -50.15
C ILE A 12 79.50 9.98 -50.36
N TYR A 13 79.37 8.68 -50.23
CA TYR A 13 78.07 8.00 -50.36
C TYR A 13 77.09 8.36 -49.25
N LEU A 14 77.58 8.55 -48.02
CA LEU A 14 76.75 8.99 -46.92
C LEU A 14 76.31 10.44 -47.05
N GLU A 15 77.17 11.34 -47.54
CA GLU A 15 76.84 12.72 -47.86
C GLU A 15 75.76 12.84 -48.94
N GLU A 16 75.90 12.03 -49.99
CA GLU A 16 74.93 11.98 -51.09
C GLU A 16 73.53 11.45 -50.58
N LEU A 17 73.56 10.46 -49.73
CA LEU A 17 72.37 9.89 -49.11
C LEU A 17 71.68 10.87 -48.13
N LEU A 18 72.44 11.57 -47.37
CA LEU A 18 71.96 12.66 -46.50
C LEU A 18 71.35 13.84 -47.27
N SER A 19 72.03 14.27 -48.35
CA SER A 19 71.48 15.33 -49.21
C SER A 19 70.20 14.90 -49.92
N HIS A 20 70.08 13.63 -50.31
CA HIS A 20 68.82 13.10 -50.84
C HIS A 20 67.69 13.03 -49.81
N GLN A 21 68.03 12.71 -48.57
CA GLN A 21 67.05 12.70 -47.47
C GLN A 21 66.59 14.13 -47.08
N GLU A 22 67.54 15.10 -47.05
CA GLU A 22 67.20 16.51 -46.81
C GLU A 22 66.28 17.07 -47.90
N LYS A 23 66.60 16.84 -49.19
CA LYS A 23 65.72 17.22 -50.29
C LYS A 23 64.33 16.57 -50.23
N ARG A 24 64.26 15.32 -49.79
CA ARG A 24 62.95 14.64 -49.58
C ARG A 24 62.16 15.28 -48.43
N LEU A 25 62.84 15.66 -47.35
CA LEU A 25 62.24 16.36 -46.23
C LEU A 25 61.79 17.75 -46.58
N GLU A 26 62.63 18.50 -47.31
CA GLU A 26 62.26 19.84 -47.82
C GLU A 26 61.06 19.78 -48.79
N ASN A 27 61.01 18.84 -49.70
CA ASN A 27 59.85 18.65 -50.58
C ASN A 27 58.60 18.18 -49.83
N LYS A 28 58.72 17.46 -48.75
CA LYS A 28 57.56 17.13 -47.88
C LYS A 28 57.12 18.33 -47.04
N LEU A 29 58.04 19.13 -46.55
CA LEU A 29 57.77 20.33 -45.80
C LEU A 29 57.24 21.46 -46.68
N SER A 30 57.74 21.64 -47.90
CA SER A 30 57.26 22.64 -48.85
C SER A 30 55.86 22.32 -49.37
N GLY A 31 55.44 21.05 -49.35
CA GLY A 31 54.04 20.65 -49.63
C GLY A 31 53.08 20.92 -48.48
N PHE A 32 53.57 21.25 -47.28
CA PHE A 32 52.79 21.76 -46.14
C PHE A 32 52.90 23.30 -46.06
N SER A 33 52.27 23.97 -47.02
CA SER A 33 52.06 25.42 -46.90
C SER A 33 51.10 25.67 -45.73
N VAL A 34 51.61 26.33 -44.71
CA VAL A 34 50.80 26.80 -43.57
C VAL A 34 49.65 27.73 -43.99
N ASN A 35 49.70 28.23 -45.23
CA ASN A 35 48.64 29.03 -45.85
C ASN A 35 47.43 28.20 -46.37
N ASP A 36 47.55 26.88 -46.51
CA ASP A 36 46.42 26.01 -46.92
C ASP A 36 45.56 25.51 -45.79
N LEU A 37 45.93 25.77 -44.57
CA LEU A 37 45.02 25.71 -43.43
C LEU A 37 44.11 26.93 -43.48
N ASP A 38 43.13 26.90 -44.42
CA ASP A 38 42.07 27.89 -44.46
C ASP A 38 41.44 27.95 -43.04
N MET A 39 41.78 29.01 -42.31
CA MET A 39 41.24 29.25 -40.97
C MET A 39 39.72 29.12 -40.95
N GLN A 40 39.09 29.41 -42.08
CA GLN A 40 37.66 29.24 -42.26
C GLN A 40 37.23 27.77 -42.28
N SER A 41 38.06 26.87 -42.78
CA SER A 41 37.74 25.42 -42.77
C SER A 41 37.79 24.83 -41.37
N VAL A 42 38.73 25.27 -40.53
CA VAL A 42 38.83 24.86 -39.10
C VAL A 42 37.63 25.39 -38.32
N PHE A 43 37.27 26.65 -38.49
CA PHE A 43 36.05 27.23 -37.86
C PHE A 43 34.76 26.58 -38.34
N ARG A 44 34.67 26.17 -39.59
CA ARG A 44 33.50 25.42 -40.11
C ARG A 44 33.41 24.03 -39.50
N LEU A 45 34.52 23.33 -39.33
CA LEU A 45 34.57 22.02 -38.68
C LEU A 45 34.17 22.09 -37.22
N GLU A 46 34.69 23.07 -36.46
CA GLU A 46 34.30 23.27 -35.06
C GLU A 46 32.82 23.64 -34.93
N ARG A 47 32.32 24.51 -35.78
CA ARG A 47 30.90 24.89 -35.78
C ARG A 47 29.99 23.70 -36.09
N ASN A 48 30.42 22.83 -36.99
CA ASN A 48 29.67 21.63 -37.33
C ASN A 48 29.71 20.60 -36.16
N ARG A 49 30.85 20.44 -35.48
CA ARG A 49 30.97 19.60 -34.28
C ARG A 49 30.07 20.10 -33.15
N LEU A 50 30.04 21.41 -32.91
CA LEU A 50 29.13 22.03 -31.93
C LEU A 50 27.67 21.82 -32.31
N LYS A 51 27.29 22.01 -33.58
CA LYS A 51 25.91 21.77 -34.06
C LYS A 51 25.50 20.31 -33.85
N ILE A 52 26.40 19.36 -34.11
CA ILE A 52 26.14 17.93 -33.89
C ILE A 52 26.02 17.65 -32.38
N ALA A 53 26.89 18.22 -31.54
CA ALA A 53 26.84 18.07 -30.09
C ALA A 53 25.51 18.63 -29.51
N TYR A 54 25.06 19.80 -29.95
CA TYR A 54 23.77 20.36 -29.53
C TYR A 54 22.57 19.52 -30.00
N LYS A 55 22.62 18.95 -31.22
CA LYS A 55 21.58 18.03 -31.69
C LYS A 55 21.53 16.73 -30.86
N LEU A 56 22.69 16.18 -30.51
CA LEU A 56 22.80 15.02 -29.65
C LEU A 56 22.29 15.31 -28.23
N LEU A 57 22.65 16.47 -27.67
CA LEU A 57 22.19 16.90 -26.37
C LEU A 57 20.65 17.09 -26.36
N GLY A 58 20.08 17.68 -27.40
CA GLY A 58 18.63 17.82 -27.57
C GLY A 58 17.93 16.47 -27.67
N LEU A 59 18.51 15.52 -28.42
CA LEU A 59 17.97 14.16 -28.54
C LEU A 59 17.99 13.43 -27.19
N MET A 60 19.10 13.51 -26.45
CA MET A 60 19.23 12.90 -25.12
C MET A 60 18.25 13.51 -24.12
N SER A 61 18.08 14.84 -24.15
CA SER A 61 17.09 15.53 -23.31
C SER A 61 15.66 15.08 -23.64
N PHE A 62 15.33 14.92 -24.91
CA PHE A 62 14.02 14.44 -25.34
C PHE A 62 13.76 12.99 -24.87
N ILE A 63 14.74 12.11 -25.01
CA ILE A 63 14.64 10.71 -24.52
C ILE A 63 14.45 10.69 -23.00
N ALA A 64 15.20 11.52 -22.25
CA ALA A 64 15.06 11.61 -20.80
C ALA A 64 13.67 12.10 -20.39
N LEU A 65 13.09 13.05 -21.11
CA LEU A 65 11.74 13.58 -20.87
C LEU A 65 10.67 12.50 -21.14
N VAL A 66 10.79 11.76 -22.23
CA VAL A 66 9.88 10.65 -22.54
C VAL A 66 9.96 9.55 -21.47
N LEU A 67 11.17 9.20 -21.04
CA LEU A 67 11.36 8.23 -19.95
C LEU A 67 10.75 8.71 -18.63
N ALA A 68 10.87 9.99 -18.29
CA ALA A 68 10.25 10.57 -17.11
C ALA A 68 8.71 10.50 -17.17
N ILE A 69 8.11 10.79 -18.33
CA ILE A 69 6.66 10.68 -18.54
C ILE A 69 6.19 9.21 -18.38
N VAL A 70 6.93 8.25 -18.96
CA VAL A 70 6.63 6.83 -18.82
C VAL A 70 6.74 6.40 -17.36
N LEU A 71 7.78 6.85 -16.64
CA LEU A 71 7.96 6.55 -15.22
C LEU A 71 6.79 7.07 -14.38
N ILE A 72 6.37 8.32 -14.60
CA ILE A 72 5.22 8.93 -13.93
C ILE A 72 3.93 8.17 -14.24
N SER A 73 3.77 7.66 -15.47
CA SER A 73 2.60 6.87 -15.86
C SER A 73 2.55 5.48 -15.23
N VAL A 74 3.72 4.89 -14.93
CA VAL A 74 3.82 3.55 -14.32
C VAL A 74 3.71 3.60 -12.79
N LEU A 75 4.12 4.71 -12.15
CA LEU A 75 4.04 4.87 -10.68
C LEU A 75 2.63 4.67 -10.10
N PRO A 76 1.51 5.13 -10.71
CA PRO A 76 0.17 4.86 -10.17
C PRO A 76 -0.32 3.43 -10.36
N LEU A 77 0.39 2.57 -11.11
CA LEU A 77 0.01 1.17 -11.32
C LEU A 77 0.40 0.25 -10.14
N GLN A 78 1.19 0.73 -9.19
CA GLN A 78 1.41 0.04 -7.90
C GLN A 78 0.33 0.43 -6.89
N LYS A 79 -0.95 0.27 -7.24
CA LYS A 79 -1.99 0.18 -6.22
C LYS A 79 -1.85 -1.19 -5.58
N THR A 80 -1.21 -1.21 -4.42
CA THR A 80 -1.24 -2.36 -3.52
C THR A 80 -2.70 -2.54 -3.10
N GLU A 81 -3.40 -3.46 -3.72
CA GLU A 81 -4.73 -3.87 -3.25
C GLU A 81 -4.48 -4.69 -1.98
N HIS A 82 -4.74 -4.07 -0.84
CA HIS A 82 -4.73 -4.78 0.43
C HIS A 82 -5.96 -5.70 0.47
N HIS A 83 -5.74 -6.96 0.23
CA HIS A 83 -6.73 -7.98 0.49
C HIS A 83 -6.67 -8.34 1.97
N PHE A 84 -7.66 -7.90 2.74
CA PHE A 84 -7.85 -8.39 4.10
C PHE A 84 -8.50 -9.78 3.99
N VAL A 85 -7.74 -10.80 4.34
CA VAL A 85 -8.29 -12.14 4.53
C VAL A 85 -8.66 -12.24 6.00
N ASP A 86 -9.95 -12.11 6.30
CA ASP A 86 -10.47 -12.32 7.64
C ASP A 86 -10.75 -13.82 7.82
N PHE A 87 -9.93 -14.47 8.66
CA PHE A 87 -10.13 -15.87 9.05
C PHE A 87 -11.12 -15.96 10.20
N LEU A 88 -12.39 -15.82 9.90
CA LEU A 88 -13.46 -16.05 10.85
C LEU A 88 -13.78 -17.56 10.91
N ASN A 89 -13.30 -18.18 11.99
CA ASN A 89 -13.63 -19.52 12.47
C ASN A 89 -13.20 -20.74 11.65
N GLN A 90 -12.55 -21.65 12.37
CA GLN A 90 -11.88 -22.87 11.91
C GLN A 90 -12.77 -23.92 11.20
N ASP A 91 -14.08 -23.74 11.09
CA ASP A 91 -14.98 -24.79 10.60
C ASP A 91 -15.87 -24.47 9.41
N LYS A 92 -15.86 -23.27 8.85
CA LYS A 92 -16.58 -23.01 7.59
C LYS A 92 -15.82 -22.01 6.71
N HIS A 93 -15.25 -22.51 5.63
CA HIS A 93 -14.54 -21.76 4.58
C HIS A 93 -15.49 -20.85 3.79
N TYR A 94 -15.90 -19.75 4.36
CA TYR A 94 -16.49 -18.66 3.60
C TYR A 94 -15.59 -17.43 3.74
N ALA A 95 -14.60 -17.33 2.86
CA ALA A 95 -13.96 -16.05 2.59
C ALA A 95 -14.95 -15.17 1.84
N ILE A 96 -15.61 -14.25 2.52
CA ILE A 96 -16.33 -13.16 1.84
C ILE A 96 -15.23 -12.21 1.35
N ILE A 97 -14.77 -12.45 0.12
CA ILE A 97 -13.96 -11.49 -0.62
C ILE A 97 -14.90 -10.36 -1.01
N GLN A 98 -15.14 -9.41 -0.10
CA GLN A 98 -15.66 -8.13 -0.52
C GLN A 98 -14.54 -7.43 -1.29
N ARG A 99 -14.74 -7.23 -2.60
CA ARG A 99 -13.96 -6.24 -3.35
C ARG A 99 -14.05 -4.94 -2.56
N ALA A 100 -12.90 -4.47 -2.06
CA ALA A 100 -12.83 -3.12 -1.51
C ALA A 100 -13.32 -2.19 -2.63
N ASP A 101 -14.51 -1.63 -2.44
CA ASP A 101 -15.03 -0.64 -3.35
C ASP A 101 -14.02 0.50 -3.36
N LYS A 102 -13.61 0.95 -4.53
CA LYS A 102 -12.50 1.92 -4.71
C LYS A 102 -12.67 3.24 -3.94
N SER A 103 -13.78 3.39 -3.22
CA SER A 103 -14.17 4.57 -2.44
C SER A 103 -13.87 4.47 -0.94
N ILE A 104 -13.53 3.27 -0.41
CA ILE A 104 -13.35 3.09 1.04
C ILE A 104 -11.89 3.37 1.41
N SER A 105 -11.66 4.34 2.31
CA SER A 105 -10.33 4.61 2.86
C SER A 105 -9.87 3.45 3.77
N SER A 106 -8.54 3.25 3.89
CA SER A 106 -7.99 2.22 4.78
C SER A 106 -8.46 2.36 6.22
N ASN A 107 -8.66 3.59 6.69
CA ASN A 107 -9.18 3.87 8.04
C ASN A 107 -10.65 3.45 8.18
N GLU A 108 -11.45 3.63 7.14
CA GLU A 108 -12.85 3.19 7.14
C GLU A 108 -12.96 1.67 7.08
N ALA A 109 -12.11 1.00 6.29
CA ALA A 109 -12.06 -0.46 6.24
C ALA A 109 -11.68 -1.05 7.61
N LEU A 110 -10.69 -0.47 8.28
CA LEU A 110 -10.31 -0.86 9.65
C LEU A 110 -11.47 -0.64 10.63
N ALA A 111 -12.13 0.51 10.58
CA ALA A 111 -13.28 0.80 11.44
C ALA A 111 -14.43 -0.20 11.22
N ARG A 112 -14.75 -0.54 9.97
CA ARG A 112 -15.77 -1.56 9.64
C ARG A 112 -15.40 -2.93 10.20
N SER A 113 -14.14 -3.35 10.09
CA SER A 113 -13.64 -4.61 10.65
C SER A 113 -13.77 -4.65 12.17
N LEU A 114 -13.33 -3.60 12.87
CA LEU A 114 -13.41 -3.52 14.33
C LEU A 114 -14.87 -3.47 14.82
N ILE A 115 -15.73 -2.72 14.15
CA ILE A 115 -17.17 -2.65 14.46
C ILE A 115 -17.81 -4.04 14.28
N GLY A 116 -17.50 -4.71 13.16
CA GLY A 116 -18.01 -6.05 12.87
C GLY A 116 -17.59 -7.06 13.95
N ALA A 117 -16.30 -7.10 14.27
CA ALA A 117 -15.76 -7.95 15.33
C ALA A 117 -16.41 -7.67 16.69
N TYR A 118 -16.57 -6.39 17.06
CA TYR A 118 -17.23 -6.01 18.30
C TYR A 118 -18.68 -6.51 18.36
N VAL A 119 -19.45 -6.32 17.29
CA VAL A 119 -20.86 -6.74 17.23
C VAL A 119 -20.98 -8.26 17.32
N LEU A 120 -20.13 -9.00 16.61
CA LEU A 120 -20.10 -10.47 16.69
C LEU A 120 -19.74 -10.94 18.11
N ASN A 121 -18.71 -10.38 18.72
CA ASN A 121 -18.29 -10.75 20.07
C ASN A 121 -19.36 -10.44 21.12
N ARG A 122 -20.14 -9.38 20.93
CA ARG A 122 -21.18 -8.96 21.87
C ARG A 122 -22.48 -9.74 21.69
N GLU A 123 -22.94 -9.92 20.45
CA GLU A 123 -24.29 -10.44 20.17
C GLU A 123 -24.34 -11.95 19.99
N SER A 124 -23.22 -12.62 19.66
CA SER A 124 -23.19 -14.08 19.61
C SER A 124 -23.16 -14.70 21.00
N ILE A 125 -23.72 -15.89 21.14
CA ILE A 125 -23.67 -16.69 22.37
C ILE A 125 -23.14 -18.06 21.98
N ASN A 126 -21.92 -18.36 22.43
CA ASN A 126 -21.26 -19.64 22.24
C ASN A 126 -20.55 -20.02 23.54
N ARG A 127 -21.08 -20.92 24.30
CA ARG A 127 -20.67 -21.23 25.67
C ARG A 127 -19.20 -21.61 25.84
N ILE A 128 -18.51 -21.91 24.74
CA ILE A 128 -17.11 -22.33 24.76
C ILE A 128 -16.19 -21.11 24.98
N ASP A 129 -16.46 -19.98 24.32
CA ASP A 129 -15.55 -18.83 24.27
C ASP A 129 -16.16 -17.50 24.78
N ASP A 130 -17.38 -17.54 25.30
CA ASP A 130 -18.11 -16.36 25.82
C ASP A 130 -17.24 -15.50 26.74
N LYS A 131 -16.49 -16.12 27.66
CA LYS A 131 -15.65 -15.39 28.62
C LYS A 131 -14.57 -14.54 27.94
N SER A 132 -13.90 -15.10 26.96
CA SER A 132 -12.82 -14.40 26.22
C SER A 132 -13.38 -13.29 25.32
N ARG A 133 -14.52 -13.56 24.68
CA ARG A 133 -15.22 -12.55 23.84
C ARG A 133 -15.76 -11.39 24.66
N TYR A 134 -16.36 -11.64 25.79
CA TYR A 134 -16.86 -10.60 26.67
C TYR A 134 -15.75 -9.75 27.29
N GLU A 135 -14.57 -10.33 27.49
CA GLU A 135 -13.39 -9.56 27.87
C GLU A 135 -12.97 -8.57 26.79
N LEU A 136 -13.00 -8.98 25.50
CA LEU A 136 -12.76 -8.08 24.37
C LEU A 136 -13.83 -6.97 24.30
N VAL A 137 -15.10 -7.32 24.48
CA VAL A 137 -16.20 -6.36 24.52
C VAL A 137 -16.00 -5.35 25.65
N ARG A 138 -15.54 -5.80 26.83
CA ARG A 138 -15.23 -4.94 27.97
C ARG A 138 -14.14 -3.92 27.63
N LEU A 139 -13.04 -4.39 27.05
CA LEU A 139 -11.90 -3.54 26.66
C LEU A 139 -12.26 -2.53 25.56
N GLN A 140 -13.18 -2.89 24.68
CA GLN A 140 -13.63 -2.07 23.55
C GLN A 140 -14.91 -1.25 23.87
N SER A 141 -15.36 -1.20 25.12
CA SER A 141 -16.56 -0.46 25.55
C SER A 141 -16.19 0.65 26.51
N SER A 142 -16.94 1.75 26.43
CA SER A 142 -16.96 2.72 27.52
C SER A 142 -17.61 2.09 28.76
N SER A 143 -17.30 2.60 29.95
CA SER A 143 -17.85 2.08 31.21
C SER A 143 -19.38 1.97 31.20
N LYS A 144 -20.07 2.98 30.64
CA LYS A 144 -21.53 2.98 30.53
C LYS A 144 -22.08 1.90 29.60
N VAL A 145 -21.39 1.64 28.47
CA VAL A 145 -21.78 0.60 27.49
C VAL A 145 -21.52 -0.78 28.08
N TRP A 146 -20.39 -0.94 28.78
CA TRP A 146 -20.05 -2.20 29.43
C TRP A 146 -21.03 -2.55 30.55
N GLN A 147 -21.32 -1.60 31.47
CA GLN A 147 -22.25 -1.85 32.59
C GLN A 147 -23.61 -2.34 32.10
N ARG A 148 -24.17 -1.70 31.08
CA ARG A 148 -25.46 -2.13 30.49
C ARG A 148 -25.39 -3.56 29.91
N PHE A 149 -24.27 -3.94 29.33
CA PHE A 149 -24.10 -5.31 28.81
C PHE A 149 -23.89 -6.31 29.93
N GLU A 150 -23.10 -5.95 30.93
CA GLU A 150 -22.88 -6.78 32.12
C GLU A 150 -24.18 -7.04 32.88
N ASP A 151 -25.05 -6.05 33.02
CA ASP A 151 -26.39 -6.21 33.62
C ASP A 151 -27.24 -7.20 32.81
N LEU A 152 -27.19 -7.12 31.46
CA LEU A 152 -27.86 -8.10 30.59
C LEU A 152 -27.35 -9.52 30.81
N ILE A 153 -26.05 -9.72 30.91
CA ILE A 153 -25.44 -11.04 31.13
C ILE A 153 -25.86 -11.62 32.49
N LYS A 154 -25.97 -10.77 33.52
CA LYS A 154 -26.30 -11.17 34.90
C LYS A 154 -27.81 -11.38 35.13
N THR A 155 -28.67 -10.86 34.25
CA THR A 155 -30.12 -10.95 34.39
C THR A 155 -30.57 -12.38 34.11
N GLN A 156 -31.20 -13.05 35.08
CA GLN A 156 -31.59 -14.45 35.00
C GLN A 156 -32.49 -14.82 33.80
N ASN A 157 -33.37 -13.92 33.39
CA ASN A 157 -34.27 -14.13 32.24
C ASN A 157 -33.65 -13.72 30.90
N SER A 158 -32.38 -13.33 30.90
CA SER A 158 -31.68 -12.96 29.67
C SER A 158 -31.26 -14.21 28.91
N ILE A 159 -31.28 -14.14 27.56
CA ILE A 159 -30.74 -15.19 26.70
C ILE A 159 -29.26 -15.47 26.98
N TYR A 160 -28.52 -14.48 27.50
CA TYR A 160 -27.12 -14.60 27.85
C TYR A 160 -26.88 -15.41 29.12
N ALA A 161 -27.84 -15.47 30.04
CA ALA A 161 -27.73 -16.20 31.30
C ALA A 161 -28.14 -17.69 31.16
N GLN A 162 -28.91 -18.04 30.13
CA GLN A 162 -29.46 -19.39 29.96
C GLN A 162 -28.44 -20.28 29.24
N SER A 163 -27.89 -21.27 29.94
CA SER A 163 -26.78 -22.12 29.46
C SER A 163 -27.09 -23.00 28.27
N HIS A 164 -28.36 -23.33 28.02
CA HIS A 164 -28.83 -24.16 26.91
C HIS A 164 -29.11 -23.39 25.62
N LEU A 165 -29.02 -22.04 25.66
CA LEU A 165 -29.21 -21.20 24.48
C LEU A 165 -27.89 -20.84 23.84
N GLU A 166 -27.87 -20.93 22.51
CA GLU A 166 -26.80 -20.46 21.63
C GLU A 166 -27.38 -19.46 20.63
N ARG A 167 -26.61 -18.42 20.31
CA ARG A 167 -27.01 -17.41 19.34
C ARG A 167 -25.94 -17.22 18.28
N GLU A 168 -26.28 -17.59 17.06
CA GLU A 168 -25.46 -17.34 15.88
C GLU A 168 -25.83 -15.98 15.29
N VAL A 169 -24.83 -15.17 14.95
CA VAL A 169 -25.03 -13.84 14.40
C VAL A 169 -24.26 -13.68 13.11
N HIS A 170 -24.95 -13.19 12.08
CA HIS A 170 -24.36 -12.84 10.79
C HIS A 170 -24.54 -11.36 10.50
N ILE A 171 -23.47 -10.70 10.09
CA ILE A 171 -23.53 -9.29 9.68
C ILE A 171 -24.06 -9.25 8.25
N VAL A 172 -25.13 -8.48 8.06
CA VAL A 172 -25.75 -8.24 6.73
C VAL A 172 -25.15 -7.01 6.09
N ASN A 173 -24.98 -5.93 6.86
CA ASN A 173 -24.44 -4.66 6.35
C ASN A 173 -23.84 -3.81 7.48
N ILE A 174 -22.80 -3.06 7.16
CA ILE A 174 -22.22 -2.02 8.03
C ILE A 174 -22.17 -0.72 7.24
N ALA A 175 -22.85 0.31 7.69
CA ALA A 175 -22.79 1.65 7.13
C ALA A 175 -22.24 2.63 8.18
N ILE A 176 -21.23 3.42 7.80
CA ILE A 176 -20.61 4.41 8.67
C ILE A 176 -21.06 5.80 8.21
N TYR A 177 -21.45 6.63 9.16
CA TYR A 177 -21.86 8.01 8.96
C TYR A 177 -21.07 8.93 9.89
N GLN A 178 -20.88 10.15 9.47
CA GLN A 178 -20.38 11.22 10.33
C GLN A 178 -21.54 12.13 10.72
N GLN A 179 -21.77 12.29 12.01
CA GLN A 179 -22.75 13.22 12.54
C GLN A 179 -22.08 14.11 13.59
N ASP A 180 -22.10 15.42 13.38
CA ASP A 180 -21.54 16.42 14.30
C ASP A 180 -20.12 16.10 14.78
N ASN A 181 -19.26 15.72 13.85
CA ASN A 181 -17.88 15.29 14.10
C ASN A 181 -17.71 13.99 14.92
N ASN A 182 -18.80 13.27 15.19
CA ASN A 182 -18.79 11.98 15.87
C ASN A 182 -19.11 10.85 14.86
N PRO A 183 -18.25 9.84 14.71
CA PRO A 183 -18.53 8.73 13.84
C PRO A 183 -19.61 7.83 14.46
N ILE A 184 -20.62 7.52 13.65
CA ILE A 184 -21.74 6.62 13.99
C ILE A 184 -21.75 5.49 12.97
N ALA A 185 -21.97 4.28 13.44
CA ALA A 185 -22.19 3.14 12.55
C ALA A 185 -23.59 2.54 12.76
N SER A 186 -24.18 2.14 11.63
CA SER A 186 -25.41 1.35 11.59
C SER A 186 -25.07 -0.04 11.07
N VAL A 187 -25.30 -1.06 11.90
CA VAL A 187 -25.02 -2.45 11.58
C VAL A 187 -26.32 -3.21 11.52
N SER A 188 -26.59 -3.87 10.39
CA SER A 188 -27.71 -4.78 10.26
C SER A 188 -27.21 -6.21 10.44
N ILE A 189 -27.85 -6.96 11.34
CA ILE A 189 -27.50 -8.35 11.61
C ILE A 189 -28.71 -9.26 11.44
N ALA A 190 -28.44 -10.52 11.08
CA ALA A 190 -29.36 -11.64 11.20
C ALA A 190 -28.91 -12.53 12.37
N ALA A 191 -29.79 -12.82 13.30
CA ALA A 191 -29.49 -13.61 14.48
C ALA A 191 -30.43 -14.81 14.57
N LYS A 192 -29.83 -16.00 14.72
CA LYS A 192 -30.52 -17.27 14.98
C LYS A 192 -30.31 -17.68 16.42
N LEU A 193 -31.38 -17.89 17.15
CA LEU A 193 -31.35 -18.45 18.49
C LEU A 193 -31.65 -19.93 18.42
N MET A 194 -30.77 -20.72 19.00
CA MET A 194 -30.86 -22.17 19.07
C MET A 194 -31.04 -22.61 20.52
N ASN A 195 -31.84 -23.65 20.71
CA ASN A 195 -31.94 -24.34 21.99
C ASN A 195 -31.64 -25.84 21.72
N GLU A 196 -30.53 -26.36 22.24
CA GLU A 196 -30.10 -27.74 22.03
C GLU A 196 -30.22 -28.18 20.54
N ASN A 197 -29.64 -27.39 19.66
CA ASN A 197 -29.68 -27.57 18.19
C ASN A 197 -31.05 -27.41 17.52
N LYS A 198 -32.10 -26.94 18.23
CA LYS A 198 -33.39 -26.60 17.64
C LYS A 198 -33.51 -25.11 17.46
N LEU A 199 -33.90 -24.68 16.24
CA LEU A 199 -34.11 -23.26 15.96
C LEU A 199 -35.33 -22.76 16.77
N VAL A 200 -35.10 -21.75 17.62
CA VAL A 200 -36.14 -21.06 18.37
C VAL A 200 -36.72 -19.92 17.54
N TYR A 201 -35.83 -19.07 16.99
CA TYR A 201 -36.20 -18.00 16.06
C TYR A 201 -35.03 -17.56 15.18
N GLU A 202 -35.35 -16.95 14.06
CA GLU A 202 -34.43 -16.18 13.24
C GLU A 202 -35.00 -14.77 13.10
N LYS A 203 -34.22 -13.74 13.54
CA LYS A 203 -34.66 -12.36 13.56
C LYS A 203 -33.58 -11.44 13.00
N ARG A 204 -34.00 -10.30 12.48
CA ARG A 204 -33.11 -9.25 12.02
C ARG A 204 -33.11 -8.10 13.02
N TYR A 205 -31.92 -7.55 13.25
CA TYR A 205 -31.72 -6.42 14.16
C TYR A 205 -30.93 -5.33 13.47
N LYS A 206 -31.25 -4.10 13.83
CA LYS A 206 -30.47 -2.90 13.51
C LYS A 206 -29.77 -2.44 14.76
N ILE A 207 -28.46 -2.33 14.69
CA ILE A 207 -27.60 -1.82 15.75
C ILE A 207 -27.11 -0.44 15.31
N VAL A 208 -27.28 0.54 16.20
CA VAL A 208 -26.70 1.87 16.01
C VAL A 208 -25.69 2.09 17.13
N LEU A 209 -24.46 2.41 16.78
CA LEU A 209 -23.38 2.60 17.73
C LEU A 209 -22.54 3.83 17.36
N SER A 210 -21.98 4.48 18.38
CA SER A 210 -20.96 5.51 18.21
C SER A 210 -19.64 4.96 18.72
N TYR A 211 -18.56 5.31 18.04
CA TYR A 211 -17.23 4.83 18.37
C TYR A 211 -16.19 5.95 18.30
N LEU A 212 -15.05 5.72 18.89
CA LEU A 212 -13.87 6.58 18.78
C LEU A 212 -12.62 5.70 18.82
N PHE A 213 -11.52 6.27 18.41
CA PHE A 213 -10.18 5.72 18.63
C PHE A 213 -9.53 6.59 19.71
N ASP A 214 -9.41 6.04 20.91
CA ASP A 214 -8.75 6.69 22.02
C ASP A 214 -7.27 6.35 22.01
N THR A 215 -6.42 7.31 22.39
CA THR A 215 -5.01 6.99 22.56
C THR A 215 -4.92 6.02 23.73
N PRO A 216 -4.52 4.76 23.53
CA PRO A 216 -4.52 3.82 24.62
C PRO A 216 -3.54 4.29 25.70
N ASP A 217 -4.00 4.39 26.93
CA ASP A 217 -3.12 4.31 28.09
C ASP A 217 -2.48 2.92 27.99
N PHE A 218 -1.16 2.88 27.68
CA PHE A 218 -0.47 1.64 27.31
C PHE A 218 -0.34 0.72 28.52
N ASP A 219 -1.40 -0.01 28.81
CA ASP A 219 -1.31 -1.21 29.60
C ASP A 219 -0.88 -2.38 28.70
N TYR A 220 0.34 -2.84 28.87
CA TYR A 220 0.89 -3.97 28.08
C TYR A 220 0.04 -5.25 28.18
N ALA A 221 -0.78 -5.41 29.22
CA ALA A 221 -1.66 -6.56 29.34
C ALA A 221 -2.88 -6.49 28.40
N SER A 222 -3.37 -5.28 28.12
CA SER A 222 -4.53 -5.06 27.25
C SER A 222 -4.14 -4.76 25.79
N MET A 223 -2.91 -4.31 25.55
CA MET A 223 -2.41 -3.90 24.23
C MET A 223 -2.57 -4.97 23.13
N PRO A 224 -2.29 -6.27 23.35
CA PRO A 224 -2.51 -7.28 22.32
C PRO A 224 -3.96 -7.44 21.89
N LYS A 225 -4.92 -7.08 22.77
CA LYS A 225 -6.36 -7.28 22.55
C LYS A 225 -7.05 -6.04 21.94
N ASN A 226 -6.54 -4.85 22.21
CA ASN A 226 -7.08 -3.58 21.67
C ASN A 226 -5.97 -2.58 21.32
N PRO A 227 -5.11 -2.89 20.34
CA PRO A 227 -3.94 -2.06 20.02
C PRO A 227 -4.31 -0.70 19.41
N THR A 228 -5.53 -0.58 18.87
CA THR A 228 -5.99 0.66 18.21
C THR A 228 -6.67 1.64 19.15
N GLY A 229 -6.90 1.27 20.43
CA GLY A 229 -7.71 2.08 21.34
C GLY A 229 -9.18 2.22 20.88
N PHE A 230 -9.67 1.33 20.02
CA PHE A 230 -11.05 1.35 19.56
C PHE A 230 -12.03 1.21 20.74
N LYS A 231 -13.00 2.12 20.84
CA LYS A 231 -13.92 2.20 21.97
C LYS A 231 -15.33 2.57 21.52
N ILE A 232 -16.31 1.75 21.89
CA ILE A 232 -17.74 2.03 21.67
C ILE A 232 -18.26 2.90 22.82
N THR A 233 -18.82 4.05 22.49
CA THR A 233 -19.32 5.05 23.46
C THR A 233 -20.83 5.02 23.62
N ARG A 234 -21.55 4.58 22.57
CA ARG A 234 -23.00 4.38 22.58
C ARG A 234 -23.34 3.09 21.84
N TYR A 235 -24.36 2.40 22.29
CA TYR A 235 -24.84 1.17 21.67
C TYR A 235 -26.33 1.03 21.85
N SER A 236 -27.06 0.77 20.76
CA SER A 236 -28.49 0.52 20.76
C SER A 236 -28.79 -0.58 19.73
N ILE A 237 -29.64 -1.54 20.09
CA ILE A 237 -30.11 -2.61 19.24
C ILE A 237 -31.63 -2.59 19.17
N THR A 238 -32.19 -2.70 17.98
CA THR A 238 -33.63 -2.69 17.71
C THR A 238 -33.96 -3.84 16.77
N GLU A 239 -34.99 -4.60 17.08
CA GLU A 239 -35.52 -5.63 16.18
C GLU A 239 -36.17 -4.99 14.95
N ILE A 240 -35.86 -5.49 13.77
CA ILE A 240 -36.51 -5.07 12.53
C ILE A 240 -37.71 -6.00 12.34
N ALA A 241 -38.92 -5.44 12.39
CA ALA A 241 -40.11 -6.19 12.10
C ALA A 241 -40.02 -6.83 10.70
N PRO A 242 -40.45 -8.08 10.53
CA PRO A 242 -40.56 -8.67 9.20
C PRO A 242 -41.50 -7.81 8.35
N THR A 243 -40.98 -7.31 7.22
CA THR A 243 -41.86 -6.65 6.24
C THR A 243 -42.80 -7.71 5.70
N ASN A 244 -44.07 -7.71 6.12
CA ASN A 244 -45.11 -8.48 5.42
C ASN A 244 -45.11 -7.93 3.98
N ARG A 245 -44.45 -8.60 3.06
CA ARG A 245 -44.82 -8.49 1.65
C ARG A 245 -46.16 -9.18 1.55
N GLY A 246 -47.21 -8.37 1.54
CA GLY A 246 -48.54 -8.86 1.11
C GLY A 246 -48.37 -9.50 -0.27
N ASP A 247 -48.80 -10.71 -0.37
CA ASP A 247 -49.01 -11.44 -1.61
C ASP A 247 -49.94 -10.66 -2.54
#